data_2a0127a0295c38846e938d6aade2e5d4
#
_entry.id   2a0127a0295c38846e938d6aade2e5d4
#
_cell.length_a   1.000
_cell.length_b   1.000
_cell.length_c   1.000
_cell.angle_alpha   90.00
_cell.angle_beta   90.00
_cell.angle_gamma   90.00
#
_symmetry.space_group_name_H-M   'P 1'
#
loop_
_entity.id
_entity.type
_entity.pdbx_description
1 polymer ?
#
loop_
_entity_poly.entity_id
_entity_poly.type
_entity_poly.pdbx_seq_one_letter_code
_entity_poly.pdbx_strand_id
1 'polypeptide(L)'
;RRARGLGDVYKRQEVIRNARELVWYPSEVDTSIRTGWFYHPEEDTDVRTADELLDIYLDAVGANASLLLNIPPDTHGHIAAPDCASLAELGAKIRQIFAGNVTEKAAIIADSAIAQHPITQAVDGMADTYWQAAYGQESDTITLKFPKPQKVSCVVLGEHLPTGQRIESGEIWADGSKASEFTVVGHKRICRFTPVDVLTLTIKITASRTEPTLRLLAVYQ
;
A
#
# COMPACT_ATOMS: atom_id res chain seq x y z
N ARG A 1 9.92 -0.18 -16.98
CA ARG A 1 10.73 1.00 -16.60
C ARG A 1 10.54 1.20 -15.10
N ARG A 2 11.59 1.01 -14.29
CA ARG A 2 11.56 1.34 -12.86
C ARG A 2 11.19 2.81 -12.70
N ALA A 3 10.13 3.11 -11.92
CA ALA A 3 9.85 4.45 -11.47
C ALA A 3 11.11 4.98 -10.78
N ARG A 4 11.71 6.02 -11.31
CA ARG A 4 12.84 6.71 -10.67
C ARG A 4 12.24 7.44 -9.48
N GLY A 5 12.59 6.95 -8.28
CA GLY A 5 12.11 7.52 -7.04
C GLY A 5 12.47 8.99 -6.86
N LEU A 6 11.92 9.59 -5.85
CA LEU A 6 11.96 10.97 -5.35
C LEU A 6 13.33 11.72 -5.39
N GLY A 7 14.43 11.09 -5.77
CA GLY A 7 15.71 11.75 -6.04
C GLY A 7 15.62 12.90 -7.08
N ASP A 8 14.61 12.87 -7.96
CA ASP A 8 14.34 13.97 -8.89
C ASP A 8 13.62 15.17 -8.25
N VAL A 9 12.95 14.98 -7.10
CA VAL A 9 12.25 16.07 -6.40
C VAL A 9 13.25 17.07 -5.80
N TYR A 10 14.37 16.59 -5.26
CA TYR A 10 15.42 17.47 -4.73
C TYR A 10 16.09 18.29 -5.82
N LYS A 11 16.30 17.73 -7.01
CA LYS A 11 16.84 18.45 -8.17
C LYS A 11 15.85 19.45 -8.79
N ARG A 12 14.56 19.35 -8.47
CA ARG A 12 13.49 20.22 -8.97
C ARG A 12 12.97 21.23 -7.95
N GLN A 13 13.57 21.33 -6.75
CA GLN A 13 13.12 22.29 -5.73
C GLN A 13 13.11 23.74 -6.27
N GLU A 14 14.08 24.08 -7.11
CA GLU A 14 14.13 25.40 -7.72
C GLU A 14 12.97 25.64 -8.70
N VAL A 15 12.59 24.63 -9.49
CA VAL A 15 11.42 24.67 -10.37
C VAL A 15 10.14 24.82 -9.56
N ILE A 16 9.99 24.07 -8.45
CA ILE A 16 8.82 24.13 -7.58
C ILE A 16 8.72 25.49 -6.88
N ARG A 17 9.82 26.06 -6.39
CA ARG A 17 9.83 27.39 -5.76
C ARG A 17 9.41 28.51 -6.68
N ASN A 18 9.67 28.36 -7.99
CA ASN A 18 9.34 29.35 -9.00
C ASN A 18 8.02 29.03 -9.74
N ALA A 19 7.34 27.93 -9.41
CA ALA A 19 6.06 27.57 -10.00
C ALA A 19 4.97 28.56 -9.58
N ARG A 20 4.18 29.02 -10.53
CA ARG A 20 3.01 29.90 -10.27
C ARG A 20 1.79 29.10 -9.81
N GLU A 21 1.71 27.85 -10.23
CA GLU A 21 0.62 26.90 -9.89
C GLU A 21 1.20 25.52 -9.71
N LEU A 22 0.59 24.73 -8.83
CA LEU A 22 0.85 23.32 -8.64
C LEU A 22 -0.42 22.54 -8.95
N VAL A 23 -0.29 21.44 -9.68
CA VAL A 23 -1.39 20.53 -9.96
C VAL A 23 -1.13 19.18 -9.29
N TRP A 24 -2.18 18.55 -8.79
CA TRP A 24 -2.08 17.18 -8.32
C TRP A 24 -1.95 16.24 -9.54
N TYR A 25 -0.86 15.49 -9.61
CA TYR A 25 -0.61 14.51 -10.65
C TYR A 25 -0.17 13.19 -10.02
N PRO A 26 -1.12 12.30 -9.68
CA PRO A 26 -0.82 11.01 -9.05
C PRO A 26 -0.03 10.11 -10.02
N SER A 27 0.81 9.24 -9.47
CA SER A 27 1.43 8.17 -10.24
C SER A 27 0.37 7.20 -10.71
N GLU A 28 0.44 6.78 -11.99
CA GLU A 28 -0.46 5.81 -12.60
C GLU A 28 0.33 4.70 -13.26
N VAL A 29 -0.12 3.47 -13.07
CA VAL A 29 0.32 2.30 -13.83
C VAL A 29 -0.79 1.98 -14.81
N ASP A 30 -0.51 2.11 -16.09
CA ASP A 30 -1.43 1.84 -17.19
C ASP A 30 -1.03 0.53 -17.87
N THR A 31 -1.97 -0.40 -17.98
CA THR A 31 -1.76 -1.73 -18.57
C THR A 31 -3.05 -2.29 -19.14
N SER A 32 -2.94 -3.34 -19.95
CA SER A 32 -4.11 -4.03 -20.53
C SER A 32 -4.25 -5.44 -19.94
N ILE A 33 -5.48 -5.93 -19.84
CA ILE A 33 -5.78 -7.32 -19.50
C ILE A 33 -5.32 -8.30 -20.59
N ARG A 34 -5.13 -7.82 -21.81
CA ARG A 34 -4.66 -8.57 -22.99
C ARG A 34 -3.27 -8.13 -23.40
N THR A 35 -2.62 -8.83 -24.31
CA THR A 35 -1.30 -8.48 -24.85
C THR A 35 -1.34 -7.13 -25.56
N GLY A 36 -2.42 -6.81 -26.30
CA GLY A 36 -2.66 -5.54 -26.97
C GLY A 36 -3.67 -4.64 -26.23
N TRP A 37 -3.95 -3.47 -26.85
CA TRP A 37 -4.92 -2.50 -26.32
C TRP A 37 -6.32 -2.68 -26.90
N PHE A 38 -6.46 -3.46 -27.98
CA PHE A 38 -7.71 -3.71 -28.68
C PHE A 38 -8.08 -5.19 -28.59
N TYR A 39 -9.36 -5.49 -28.81
CA TYR A 39 -9.87 -6.85 -28.81
C TYR A 39 -9.49 -7.57 -30.11
N HIS A 40 -8.96 -8.79 -29.96
CA HIS A 40 -8.74 -9.75 -31.03
C HIS A 40 -9.23 -11.12 -30.57
N PRO A 41 -10.20 -11.76 -31.27
CA PRO A 41 -10.78 -13.05 -30.82
C PRO A 41 -9.75 -14.18 -30.72
N GLU A 42 -8.68 -14.15 -31.52
CA GLU A 42 -7.57 -15.10 -31.48
C GLU A 42 -6.77 -15.02 -30.17
N GLU A 43 -6.87 -13.91 -29.41
CA GLU A 43 -6.20 -13.69 -28.12
C GLU A 43 -7.07 -14.14 -26.93
N ASP A 44 -8.25 -14.73 -27.13
CA ASP A 44 -9.15 -15.15 -26.05
C ASP A 44 -8.52 -16.22 -25.12
N THR A 45 -7.48 -16.92 -25.59
CA THR A 45 -6.71 -17.87 -24.79
C THR A 45 -5.47 -17.26 -24.12
N ASP A 46 -5.16 -16.00 -24.38
CA ASP A 46 -3.97 -15.29 -23.90
C ASP A 46 -4.32 -14.08 -23.00
N VAL A 47 -5.46 -14.17 -22.33
CA VAL A 47 -5.87 -13.17 -21.34
C VAL A 47 -5.02 -13.33 -20.07
N ARG A 48 -4.54 -12.23 -19.48
CA ARG A 48 -3.81 -12.26 -18.22
C ARG A 48 -4.60 -12.98 -17.15
N THR A 49 -3.93 -13.88 -16.45
CA THR A 49 -4.51 -14.60 -15.32
C THR A 49 -4.81 -13.66 -14.16
N ALA A 50 -5.72 -14.07 -13.28
CA ALA A 50 -6.02 -13.31 -12.06
C ALA A 50 -4.80 -13.15 -11.14
N ASP A 51 -3.85 -14.09 -11.16
CA ASP A 51 -2.60 -13.97 -10.38
C ASP A 51 -1.67 -12.90 -10.95
N GLU A 52 -1.47 -12.85 -12.27
CA GLU A 52 -0.69 -11.79 -12.92
C GLU A 52 -1.31 -10.41 -12.69
N LEU A 53 -2.62 -10.30 -12.79
CA LEU A 53 -3.35 -9.05 -12.51
C LEU A 53 -3.26 -8.65 -11.04
N LEU A 54 -3.27 -9.62 -10.12
CA LEU A 54 -3.10 -9.39 -8.69
C LEU A 54 -1.71 -8.86 -8.39
N ASP A 55 -0.67 -9.43 -8.98
CA ASP A 55 0.70 -8.93 -8.81
C ASP A 55 0.84 -7.50 -9.32
N ILE A 56 0.27 -7.20 -10.51
CA ILE A 56 0.22 -5.82 -11.03
C ILE A 56 -0.52 -4.87 -10.07
N TYR A 57 -1.67 -5.30 -9.54
CA TYR A 57 -2.43 -4.50 -8.58
C TYR A 57 -1.62 -4.21 -7.30
N LEU A 58 -0.97 -5.21 -6.76
CA LEU A 58 -0.19 -5.07 -5.52
C LEU A 58 1.06 -4.22 -5.73
N ASP A 59 1.71 -4.34 -6.89
CA ASP A 59 2.88 -3.53 -7.24
C ASP A 59 2.52 -2.08 -7.59
N ALA A 60 1.34 -1.83 -8.16
CA ALA A 60 0.87 -0.48 -8.46
C ALA A 60 0.24 0.19 -7.23
N VAL A 61 -0.87 -0.34 -6.73
CA VAL A 61 -1.65 0.26 -5.63
C VAL A 61 -0.91 0.12 -4.30
N GLY A 62 -0.20 -0.99 -4.11
CA GLY A 62 0.64 -1.22 -2.93
C GLY A 62 1.95 -0.44 -2.94
N ALA A 63 2.29 0.22 -4.02
CA ALA A 63 3.45 1.11 -4.16
C ALA A 63 3.05 2.58 -4.44
N ASN A 64 1.86 2.99 -4.00
CA ASN A 64 1.42 4.38 -4.02
C ASN A 64 1.04 4.92 -5.42
N ALA A 65 0.60 4.05 -6.35
CA ALA A 65 0.12 4.44 -7.66
C ALA A 65 -1.36 4.06 -7.87
N SER A 66 -2.03 4.73 -8.80
CA SER A 66 -3.31 4.27 -9.34
C SER A 66 -3.06 3.17 -10.37
N LEU A 67 -3.94 2.18 -10.45
CA LEU A 67 -3.94 1.20 -11.52
C LEU A 67 -5.06 1.53 -12.51
N LEU A 68 -4.70 1.80 -13.76
CA LEU A 68 -5.61 1.87 -14.89
C LEU A 68 -5.47 0.58 -15.70
N LEU A 69 -6.52 -0.25 -15.69
CA LEU A 69 -6.54 -1.52 -16.41
C LEU A 69 -7.45 -1.39 -17.64
N ASN A 70 -6.87 -1.44 -18.82
CA ASN A 70 -7.62 -1.48 -20.06
C ASN A 70 -8.28 -2.85 -20.25
N ILE A 71 -9.56 -2.83 -20.58
CA ILE A 71 -10.39 -4.01 -20.88
C ILE A 71 -11.09 -3.73 -22.21
N PRO A 72 -10.54 -4.21 -23.34
CA PRO A 72 -11.07 -3.89 -24.64
C PRO A 72 -12.43 -4.58 -24.88
N PRO A 73 -13.46 -3.86 -25.34
CA PRO A 73 -14.72 -4.48 -25.70
C PRO A 73 -14.58 -5.31 -26.98
N ASP A 74 -15.38 -6.35 -27.10
CA ASP A 74 -15.52 -7.13 -28.33
C ASP A 74 -16.21 -6.34 -29.46
N THR A 75 -16.39 -6.96 -30.63
CA THR A 75 -17.03 -6.33 -31.80
C THR A 75 -18.51 -5.99 -31.59
N HIS A 76 -19.13 -6.48 -30.51
CA HIS A 76 -20.53 -6.19 -30.13
C HIS A 76 -20.60 -5.16 -28.99
N GLY A 77 -19.45 -4.67 -28.49
CA GLY A 77 -19.37 -3.73 -27.39
C GLY A 77 -19.49 -4.37 -26.01
N HIS A 78 -19.29 -5.68 -25.88
CA HIS A 78 -19.30 -6.40 -24.61
C HIS A 78 -17.89 -6.72 -24.15
N ILE A 79 -17.69 -6.90 -22.85
CA ILE A 79 -16.47 -7.50 -22.32
C ILE A 79 -16.50 -9.00 -22.62
N ALA A 80 -15.44 -9.52 -23.23
CA ALA A 80 -15.35 -10.92 -23.60
C ALA A 80 -15.38 -11.84 -22.38
N ALA A 81 -15.93 -13.04 -22.54
CA ALA A 81 -16.13 -13.99 -21.43
C ALA A 81 -14.81 -14.35 -20.69
N PRO A 82 -13.66 -14.57 -21.35
CA PRO A 82 -12.39 -14.82 -20.67
C PRO A 82 -11.94 -13.64 -19.80
N ASP A 83 -12.12 -12.40 -20.27
CA ASP A 83 -11.78 -11.19 -19.52
C ASP A 83 -12.66 -11.05 -18.27
N CYS A 84 -13.98 -11.31 -18.42
CA CYS A 84 -14.92 -11.33 -17.30
C CYS A 84 -14.50 -12.35 -16.23
N ALA A 85 -14.09 -13.56 -16.65
CA ALA A 85 -13.66 -14.61 -15.72
C ALA A 85 -12.41 -14.20 -14.94
N SER A 86 -11.38 -13.69 -15.63
CA SER A 86 -10.14 -13.22 -14.99
C SER A 86 -10.39 -12.07 -14.02
N LEU A 87 -11.24 -11.10 -14.39
CA LEU A 87 -11.62 -9.97 -13.52
C LEU A 87 -12.41 -10.42 -12.29
N ALA A 88 -13.34 -11.35 -12.46
CA ALA A 88 -14.13 -11.87 -11.33
C ALA A 88 -13.23 -12.58 -10.31
N GLU A 89 -12.28 -13.39 -10.79
CA GLU A 89 -11.31 -14.08 -9.96
C GLU A 89 -10.35 -13.08 -9.28
N LEU A 90 -9.81 -12.09 -10.01
CA LEU A 90 -9.02 -11.00 -9.44
C LEU A 90 -9.76 -10.31 -8.29
N GLY A 91 -11.02 -9.93 -8.53
CA GLY A 91 -11.85 -9.31 -7.50
C GLY A 91 -12.07 -10.19 -6.27
N ALA A 92 -12.20 -11.51 -6.46
CA ALA A 92 -12.29 -12.47 -5.35
C ALA A 92 -10.98 -12.55 -4.56
N LYS A 93 -9.84 -12.63 -5.23
CA LYS A 93 -8.50 -12.66 -4.58
C LYS A 93 -8.23 -11.36 -3.79
N ILE A 94 -8.53 -10.20 -4.35
CA ILE A 94 -8.38 -8.91 -3.65
C ILE A 94 -9.26 -8.88 -2.39
N ARG A 95 -10.54 -9.25 -2.51
CA ARG A 95 -11.45 -9.33 -1.33
C ARG A 95 -10.95 -10.31 -0.28
N GLN A 96 -10.40 -11.44 -0.69
CA GLN A 96 -9.84 -12.43 0.24
C GLN A 96 -8.64 -11.87 1.02
N ILE A 97 -7.71 -11.19 0.37
CA ILE A 97 -6.53 -10.58 1.01
C ILE A 97 -6.96 -9.56 2.07
N PHE A 98 -7.97 -8.76 1.81
CA PHE A 98 -8.42 -7.68 2.69
C PHE A 98 -9.66 -8.03 3.54
N ALA A 99 -10.11 -9.28 3.61
CA ALA A 99 -11.28 -9.72 4.39
C ALA A 99 -10.78 -9.93 5.79
N GLY A 100 -10.11 -10.05 6.48
CA GLY A 100 -9.79 -10.46 7.87
C GLY A 100 -8.88 -9.47 8.57
N ASN A 101 -9.27 -8.21 8.65
CA ASN A 101 -8.52 -7.25 9.45
C ASN A 101 -8.46 -7.71 10.92
N VAL A 102 -7.26 -7.96 11.41
CA VAL A 102 -7.02 -8.43 12.78
C VAL A 102 -6.44 -7.35 13.69
N THR A 103 -6.25 -6.14 13.19
CA THR A 103 -5.65 -5.03 13.92
C THR A 103 -6.38 -4.74 15.23
N GLU A 104 -7.72 -4.75 15.20
CA GLU A 104 -8.56 -4.49 16.38
C GLU A 104 -8.41 -5.54 17.50
N LYS A 105 -7.84 -6.72 17.19
CA LYS A 105 -7.60 -7.78 18.18
C LYS A 105 -6.30 -7.57 18.97
N ALA A 106 -5.47 -6.61 18.57
CA ALA A 106 -4.18 -6.35 19.18
C ALA A 106 -4.23 -5.18 20.17
N ALA A 107 -3.42 -5.24 21.20
CA ALA A 107 -2.97 -4.06 21.93
C ALA A 107 -1.85 -3.39 21.10
N ILE A 108 -2.01 -2.10 20.78
CA ILE A 108 -1.10 -1.36 19.92
C ILE A 108 -0.36 -0.32 20.73
N ILE A 109 0.96 -0.27 20.58
CA ILE A 109 1.84 0.68 21.24
C ILE A 109 2.83 1.22 20.19
N ALA A 110 3.07 2.53 20.20
CA ALA A 110 4.21 3.15 19.51
C ALA A 110 5.24 3.57 20.55
N ASP A 111 6.53 3.55 20.20
CA ASP A 111 7.59 3.97 21.11
C ASP A 111 7.46 5.46 21.46
N SER A 112 6.92 6.26 20.53
CA SER A 112 6.61 7.66 20.78
C SER A 112 5.29 8.11 20.11
N ALA A 113 4.71 9.19 20.64
CA ALA A 113 3.60 9.90 20.03
C ALA A 113 3.49 11.31 20.62
N ILE A 114 2.97 12.26 19.84
CA ILE A 114 2.48 13.53 20.42
C ILE A 114 1.07 13.32 20.97
N ALA A 115 0.72 14.06 22.01
CA ALA A 115 -0.56 13.87 22.72
C ALA A 115 -1.81 14.02 21.83
N GLN A 116 -1.73 14.89 20.82
CA GLN A 116 -2.83 15.18 19.89
C GLN A 116 -3.01 14.08 18.83
N HIS A 117 -1.95 13.28 18.58
CA HIS A 117 -1.93 12.24 17.55
C HIS A 117 -1.42 10.89 18.08
N PRO A 118 -2.16 10.26 19.02
CA PRO A 118 -1.80 8.96 19.58
C PRO A 118 -1.92 7.84 18.55
N ILE A 119 -1.23 6.70 18.79
CA ILE A 119 -1.20 5.56 17.86
C ILE A 119 -2.60 5.00 17.53
N THR A 120 -3.56 5.16 18.41
CA THR A 120 -4.95 4.73 18.20
C THR A 120 -5.60 5.39 16.98
N GLN A 121 -5.14 6.60 16.59
CA GLN A 121 -5.63 7.30 15.41
C GLN A 121 -5.13 6.70 14.08
N ALA A 122 -4.12 5.84 14.11
CA ALA A 122 -3.70 5.11 12.90
C ALA A 122 -4.59 3.89 12.58
N VAL A 123 -5.48 3.50 13.51
CA VAL A 123 -6.27 2.27 13.42
C VAL A 123 -7.78 2.50 13.63
N ASP A 124 -8.23 3.74 13.77
CA ASP A 124 -9.63 4.11 14.03
C ASP A 124 -10.51 4.12 12.78
N GLY A 125 -9.91 3.95 11.59
CA GLY A 125 -10.62 3.96 10.31
C GLY A 125 -11.05 5.34 9.82
N MET A 126 -10.67 6.42 10.50
CA MET A 126 -11.02 7.78 10.13
C MET A 126 -9.97 8.37 9.17
N ALA A 127 -10.42 9.09 8.14
CA ALA A 127 -9.52 9.64 7.13
C ALA A 127 -8.73 10.86 7.62
N ASP A 128 -9.28 11.61 8.58
CA ASP A 128 -8.75 12.89 9.04
C ASP A 128 -7.90 12.78 10.32
N THR A 129 -7.87 11.60 10.94
CA THR A 129 -7.06 11.32 12.12
C THR A 129 -5.77 10.60 11.73
N TYR A 130 -4.71 10.78 12.51
CA TYR A 130 -3.44 10.13 12.25
C TYR A 130 -2.56 10.08 13.51
N TRP A 131 -1.70 9.10 13.59
CA TRP A 131 -0.61 9.06 14.53
C TRP A 131 0.57 9.89 14.04
N GLN A 132 1.27 10.55 14.97
CA GLN A 132 2.56 11.19 14.73
C GLN A 132 3.53 10.88 15.85
N ALA A 133 4.75 10.49 15.48
CA ALA A 133 5.84 10.30 16.41
C ALA A 133 6.17 11.60 17.17
N ALA A 134 6.86 11.50 18.31
CA ALA A 134 7.30 12.66 19.06
C ALA A 134 8.24 13.55 18.23
N TYR A 135 8.24 14.85 18.53
CA TYR A 135 9.06 15.81 17.80
C TYR A 135 10.55 15.45 17.84
N GLY A 136 11.20 15.57 16.69
CA GLY A 136 12.62 15.25 16.50
C GLY A 136 12.90 13.76 16.26
N GLN A 137 11.88 12.89 16.23
CA GLN A 137 12.06 11.47 15.91
C GLN A 137 11.91 11.25 14.39
N GLU A 138 12.98 10.75 13.76
CA GLU A 138 13.00 10.36 12.33
C GLU A 138 12.87 8.84 12.14
N SER A 139 12.65 8.12 13.23
CA SER A 139 12.38 6.68 13.28
C SER A 139 11.45 6.38 14.46
N ASP A 140 10.71 5.28 14.38
CA ASP A 140 9.84 4.83 15.48
C ASP A 140 9.52 3.35 15.32
N THR A 141 9.06 2.73 16.41
CA THR A 141 8.63 1.34 16.41
C THR A 141 7.17 1.22 16.88
N ILE A 142 6.35 0.59 16.09
CA ILE A 142 4.96 0.29 16.42
C ILE A 142 4.83 -1.21 16.66
N THR A 143 4.34 -1.58 17.83
CA THR A 143 4.19 -2.97 18.26
C THR A 143 2.71 -3.32 18.46
N LEU A 144 2.26 -4.38 17.80
CA LEU A 144 0.95 -5.00 17.98
C LEU A 144 1.13 -6.30 18.76
N LYS A 145 0.46 -6.42 19.91
CA LYS A 145 0.47 -7.62 20.74
C LYS A 145 -0.91 -8.29 20.71
N PHE A 146 -0.95 -9.50 20.22
CA PHE A 146 -2.18 -10.29 20.15
C PHE A 146 -2.35 -11.15 21.42
N PRO A 147 -3.57 -11.28 21.96
CA PRO A 147 -3.82 -12.11 23.15
C PRO A 147 -3.69 -13.63 22.87
N LYS A 148 -3.71 -14.03 21.61
CA LYS A 148 -3.50 -15.38 21.10
C LYS A 148 -2.88 -15.30 19.70
N PRO A 149 -2.20 -16.36 19.23
CA PRO A 149 -1.60 -16.37 17.91
C PRO A 149 -2.62 -15.97 16.83
N GLN A 150 -2.24 -15.04 15.97
CA GLN A 150 -2.99 -14.63 14.79
C GLN A 150 -2.19 -14.95 13.55
N LYS A 151 -2.84 -15.60 12.58
CA LYS A 151 -2.25 -15.74 11.25
C LYS A 151 -2.24 -14.38 10.58
N VAL A 152 -1.09 -13.94 10.08
CA VAL A 152 -0.91 -12.67 9.36
C VAL A 152 -0.09 -12.90 8.09
N SER A 153 -0.43 -12.19 7.03
CA SER A 153 0.27 -12.29 5.73
C SER A 153 0.41 -10.94 5.03
N CYS A 154 -0.27 -9.89 5.54
CA CYS A 154 -0.29 -8.60 4.89
C CYS A 154 -0.41 -7.46 5.92
N VAL A 155 0.39 -6.42 5.73
CA VAL A 155 0.30 -5.15 6.45
C VAL A 155 0.07 -4.03 5.44
N VAL A 156 -0.91 -3.18 5.71
CA VAL A 156 -1.19 -1.99 4.91
C VAL A 156 -0.90 -0.75 5.75
N LEU A 157 -0.09 0.13 5.19
CA LEU A 157 0.29 1.41 5.79
C LEU A 157 -0.16 2.57 4.90
N GLY A 158 -0.49 3.71 5.50
CA GLY A 158 -0.78 4.95 4.79
C GLY A 158 -0.40 6.15 5.64
N GLU A 159 0.36 7.09 5.05
CA GLU A 159 0.73 8.34 5.72
C GLU A 159 -0.40 9.37 5.69
N HIS A 160 -0.33 10.35 6.57
CA HIS A 160 -1.18 11.54 6.53
C HIS A 160 -0.59 12.57 5.55
N LEU A 161 -0.95 12.45 4.27
CA LEU A 161 -0.37 13.23 3.18
C LEU A 161 -0.56 14.76 3.26
N PRO A 162 -1.60 15.33 3.90
CA PRO A 162 -1.67 16.77 4.10
C PRO A 162 -0.44 17.36 4.82
N THR A 163 0.25 16.57 5.64
CA THR A 163 1.50 16.97 6.29
C THR A 163 2.76 16.56 5.50
N GLY A 164 2.58 15.96 4.32
CA GLY A 164 3.65 15.50 3.43
C GLY A 164 4.01 14.02 3.60
N GLN A 165 4.61 13.46 2.56
CA GLN A 165 5.20 12.12 2.60
C GLN A 165 6.55 12.18 3.31
N ARG A 166 6.75 11.38 4.35
CA ARG A 166 7.89 11.45 5.27
C ARG A 166 8.67 10.15 5.36
N ILE A 167 7.98 9.00 5.44
CA ILE A 167 8.60 7.69 5.65
C ILE A 167 9.37 7.25 4.40
N GLU A 168 10.66 6.92 4.58
CA GLU A 168 11.57 6.50 3.50
C GLU A 168 11.88 5.02 3.52
N SER A 169 11.87 4.37 4.70
CA SER A 169 12.10 2.94 4.84
C SER A 169 11.58 2.37 6.15
N GLY A 170 11.35 1.07 6.15
CA GLY A 170 10.98 0.34 7.35
C GLY A 170 10.95 -1.17 7.15
N GLU A 171 10.68 -1.86 8.23
CA GLU A 171 10.68 -3.32 8.31
C GLU A 171 9.48 -3.82 9.10
N ILE A 172 9.01 -5.01 8.74
CA ILE A 172 7.97 -5.75 9.46
C ILE A 172 8.60 -6.99 10.08
N TRP A 173 8.38 -7.17 11.38
CA TRP A 173 8.93 -8.27 12.16
C TRP A 173 7.80 -9.07 12.80
N ALA A 174 7.86 -10.39 12.69
CA ALA A 174 6.93 -11.36 13.25
C ALA A 174 7.65 -12.16 14.34
N ASP A 175 7.24 -12.03 15.60
CA ASP A 175 7.84 -12.69 16.78
C ASP A 175 9.38 -12.64 16.80
N GLY A 176 9.95 -11.46 16.45
CA GLY A 176 11.40 -11.23 16.44
C GLY A 176 12.12 -11.67 15.16
N SER A 177 11.42 -12.20 14.17
CA SER A 177 11.97 -12.55 12.85
C SER A 177 11.49 -11.55 11.80
N LYS A 178 12.40 -11.09 10.93
CA LYS A 178 12.05 -10.17 9.85
C LYS A 178 11.16 -10.87 8.81
N ALA A 179 9.96 -10.37 8.60
CA ALA A 179 8.98 -10.91 7.66
C ALA A 179 8.97 -10.14 6.33
N SER A 180 9.17 -8.83 6.35
CA SER A 180 9.16 -8.00 5.14
C SER A 180 9.91 -6.69 5.39
N GLU A 181 10.17 -5.95 4.30
CA GLU A 181 10.69 -4.59 4.33
C GLU A 181 9.92 -3.72 3.36
N PHE A 182 9.95 -2.41 3.59
CA PHE A 182 9.32 -1.45 2.69
C PHE A 182 10.19 -0.19 2.56
N THR A 183 10.01 0.51 1.46
CA THR A 183 10.57 1.83 1.21
C THR A 183 9.55 2.90 1.60
N VAL A 184 9.26 3.86 0.74
CA VAL A 184 8.26 4.92 0.99
C VAL A 184 6.87 4.32 1.25
N VAL A 185 6.10 4.98 2.11
CA VAL A 185 4.71 4.60 2.42
C VAL A 185 3.72 5.41 1.60
N GLY A 186 3.70 6.74 1.72
CA GLY A 186 2.81 7.61 0.97
C GLY A 186 1.33 7.33 1.20
N HIS A 187 0.51 7.40 0.14
CA HIS A 187 -0.93 7.18 0.24
C HIS A 187 -1.27 5.76 0.68
N LYS A 188 -0.59 4.76 0.13
CA LYS A 188 -0.81 3.35 0.46
C LYS A 188 0.43 2.50 0.17
N ARG A 189 0.88 1.76 1.17
CA ARG A 189 1.88 0.70 1.04
C ARG A 189 1.24 -0.62 1.46
N ILE A 190 1.29 -1.62 0.59
CA ILE A 190 0.86 -2.99 0.88
C ILE A 190 2.11 -3.85 0.99
N CYS A 191 2.33 -4.41 2.18
CA CYS A 191 3.47 -5.28 2.47
C CYS A 191 2.96 -6.71 2.64
N ARG A 192 3.24 -7.60 1.69
CA ARG A 192 2.91 -9.02 1.76
C ARG A 192 4.13 -9.85 2.16
N PHE A 193 3.88 -10.92 2.87
CA PHE A 193 4.87 -11.92 3.27
C PHE A 193 4.21 -13.29 3.42
N THR A 194 5.02 -14.33 3.54
CA THR A 194 4.52 -15.68 3.79
C THR A 194 3.66 -15.70 5.05
N PRO A 195 2.44 -16.27 5.01
CA PRO A 195 1.56 -16.34 6.17
C PRO A 195 2.25 -16.98 7.37
N VAL A 196 2.19 -16.31 8.52
CA VAL A 196 2.82 -16.74 9.78
C VAL A 196 1.87 -16.49 10.96
N ASP A 197 1.87 -17.41 11.93
CA ASP A 197 1.15 -17.21 13.19
C ASP A 197 2.03 -16.41 14.15
N VAL A 198 1.52 -15.28 14.67
CA VAL A 198 2.30 -14.37 15.51
C VAL A 198 1.55 -13.98 16.79
N LEU A 199 2.30 -13.78 17.85
CA LEU A 199 1.84 -13.11 19.08
C LEU A 199 2.22 -11.62 19.06
N THR A 200 3.33 -11.28 18.41
CA THR A 200 3.83 -9.91 18.34
C THR A 200 4.21 -9.56 16.90
N LEU A 201 3.57 -8.54 16.35
CA LEU A 201 3.95 -7.94 15.08
C LEU A 201 4.55 -6.56 15.35
N THR A 202 5.74 -6.32 14.79
CA THR A 202 6.46 -5.05 14.97
C THR A 202 6.68 -4.39 13.62
N ILE A 203 6.29 -3.13 13.49
CA ILE A 203 6.57 -2.28 12.35
C ILE A 203 7.64 -1.29 12.79
N LYS A 204 8.83 -1.39 12.22
CA LYS A 204 9.94 -0.47 12.47
C LYS A 204 10.05 0.51 11.32
N ILE A 205 9.80 1.78 11.59
CA ILE A 205 10.13 2.86 10.67
C ILE A 205 11.60 3.18 10.89
N THR A 206 12.46 2.84 9.94
CA THR A 206 13.91 2.92 10.07
C THR A 206 14.48 4.25 9.58
N ALA A 207 13.76 4.94 8.70
CA ALA A 207 14.10 6.28 8.25
C ALA A 207 12.86 7.07 7.83
N SER A 208 12.85 8.34 8.21
CA SER A 208 11.86 9.33 7.82
C SER A 208 12.53 10.70 7.68
N ARG A 209 12.00 11.58 6.85
CA ARG A 209 12.52 12.95 6.62
C ARG A 209 12.30 13.90 7.79
N THR A 210 11.32 13.62 8.59
CA THR A 210 10.91 14.27 9.82
C THR A 210 10.03 13.28 10.57
N GLU A 211 9.35 13.71 11.62
CA GLU A 211 8.49 12.83 12.43
C GLU A 211 7.53 12.03 11.55
N PRO A 212 7.60 10.68 11.55
CA PRO A 212 6.69 9.87 10.76
C PRO A 212 5.24 10.04 11.20
N THR A 213 4.32 9.92 10.23
CA THR A 213 2.87 9.94 10.47
C THR A 213 2.22 8.72 9.82
N LEU A 214 1.19 8.18 10.46
CA LEU A 214 0.33 7.15 9.86
C LEU A 214 -1.13 7.47 10.12
N ARG A 215 -1.93 7.57 9.04
CA ARG A 215 -3.40 7.61 9.11
C ARG A 215 -4.03 6.23 8.96
N LEU A 216 -3.25 5.25 8.51
CA LEU A 216 -3.72 3.89 8.30
C LEU A 216 -2.64 2.89 8.70
N LEU A 217 -3.00 2.00 9.58
CA LEU A 217 -2.30 0.77 9.89
C LEU A 217 -3.34 -0.36 9.96
N ALA A 218 -3.26 -1.32 9.04
CA ALA A 218 -4.14 -2.47 9.02
C ALA A 218 -3.35 -3.76 8.79
N VAL A 219 -3.74 -4.83 9.48
CA VAL A 219 -3.10 -6.14 9.43
C VAL A 219 -4.11 -7.18 9.01
N TYR A 220 -3.77 -7.99 8.01
CA TYR A 220 -4.66 -8.99 7.40
C TYR A 220 -4.07 -10.40 7.46
N GLN A 221 -4.99 -11.38 7.44
CA GLN A 221 -4.66 -12.80 7.46
C GLN A 221 -4.16 -13.32 6.10
#